data_5f2572fd4ccc7663e36f2ef74ec00027
#
_entry.id   5f2572fd4ccc7663e36f2ef74ec00027
#
_cell.length_a   1.000
_cell.length_b   1.000
_cell.length_c   1.000
_cell.angle_alpha   90.00
_cell.angle_beta   90.00
_cell.angle_gamma   90.00
#
_symmetry.space_group_name_H-M   'P 1'
#
loop_
_entity.id
_entity.type
_entity.pdbx_description
1 polymer ?
#
loop_
_entity_poly.entity_id
_entity_poly.type
_entity_poly.pdbx_seq_one_letter_code
_entity_poly.pdbx_strand_id
1 'polypeptide(L)'
;MRRTVRLVIALCAVAAFAAPAAMAAERMWVGFHDDPSFRWVPDRDGRIQSASREGATIMRLLVQWNLAAPQRPSNPSSAFDPAYRFDDVDEALRSAQLTDMEVMLTISGTPRWANGGRNPNVIPRRMTDFTAFTRAIATRYSGRFAGFPFVRFYSVWNEPNLNLFLTPQFNAAGKSVAPANYAKLYAAAYAGIKAGSPMAKVAIGETSARGRDRRVPGVSDTHSPGKFAELVARANPRLKFDAWSHHPYPFNPNSRPSQVVKWPNVSLASLPRFNEELKKWFKRKAAPIWVTEYGHQTRPEDTFGVPYSTQAAYIRQSMAIAKKFPFVGMFIWFVYQDDQGQPWESGLYRAGGAPKGSSPSRFGASARPLDARNAVYSFRGGTRTPLVNLYTRRFCVTDTLGESIGMTWRIFRAGRLINVGQQTSALRRDCTINARLRFRQPMVKGQTYTATFALNDRHGTMLNRKLTIRGT
;
A
#
# COMPACT_ATOMS: atom_id res chain seq x y z
N MET A 1 38.35 -46.51 57.43
CA MET A 1 37.65 -45.23 57.20
C MET A 1 37.82 -44.81 55.76
N ARG A 2 36.83 -45.09 54.94
CA ARG A 2 36.86 -44.68 53.49
C ARG A 2 35.94 -43.47 53.30
N ARG A 3 36.52 -42.29 52.93
CA ARG A 3 35.77 -41.07 52.62
C ARG A 3 35.38 -41.10 51.14
N THR A 4 34.08 -41.16 50.89
CA THR A 4 33.47 -41.05 49.55
C THR A 4 33.32 -39.59 49.21
N VAL A 5 34.02 -39.13 48.16
CA VAL A 5 33.87 -37.77 47.61
C VAL A 5 32.71 -37.80 46.59
N ARG A 6 31.62 -37.09 46.83
CA ARG A 6 30.51 -36.91 45.92
C ARG A 6 30.84 -35.72 45.00
N LEU A 7 31.04 -36.00 43.72
CA LEU A 7 31.20 -35.00 42.68
C LEU A 7 29.80 -34.51 42.27
N VAL A 8 29.51 -33.24 42.53
CA VAL A 8 28.27 -32.58 42.10
C VAL A 8 28.58 -31.93 40.73
N ILE A 9 28.06 -32.52 39.67
CA ILE A 9 28.12 -31.91 38.32
C ILE A 9 26.95 -30.94 38.22
N ALA A 10 27.23 -29.64 38.24
CA ALA A 10 26.26 -28.60 37.93
C ALA A 10 26.06 -28.49 36.40
N LEU A 11 24.92 -28.94 35.92
CA LEU A 11 24.51 -28.78 34.52
C LEU A 11 24.05 -27.32 34.34
N CYS A 12 24.88 -26.46 33.80
CA CYS A 12 24.48 -25.15 33.29
C CYS A 12 23.70 -25.33 31.98
N ALA A 13 22.37 -25.32 32.05
CA ALA A 13 21.51 -25.24 30.89
C ALA A 13 21.65 -23.84 30.28
N VAL A 14 22.46 -23.68 29.24
CA VAL A 14 22.47 -22.49 28.41
C VAL A 14 21.21 -22.47 27.57
N ALA A 15 20.20 -21.72 28.03
CA ALA A 15 19.03 -21.39 27.23
C ALA A 15 19.50 -20.48 26.08
N ALA A 16 19.74 -21.06 24.91
CA ALA A 16 19.94 -20.32 23.69
C ALA A 16 18.61 -19.64 23.35
N PHE A 17 18.49 -18.38 23.72
CA PHE A 17 17.44 -17.50 23.16
C PHE A 17 17.68 -17.45 21.65
N ALA A 18 16.90 -18.22 20.89
CA ALA A 18 16.77 -18.03 19.46
C ALA A 18 16.25 -16.60 19.24
N ALA A 19 17.12 -15.70 18.82
CA ALA A 19 16.70 -14.40 18.34
C ALA A 19 15.61 -14.66 17.28
N PRO A 20 14.46 -13.96 17.32
CA PRO A 20 13.46 -14.11 16.30
C PRO A 20 14.15 -13.84 14.96
N ALA A 21 14.06 -14.80 14.02
CA ALA A 21 14.56 -14.61 12.67
C ALA A 21 14.00 -13.27 12.19
N ALA A 22 14.90 -12.32 11.90
CA ALA A 22 14.51 -11.04 11.33
C ALA A 22 13.69 -11.39 10.09
N MET A 23 12.37 -11.17 10.16
CA MET A 23 11.50 -11.25 9.01
C MET A 23 12.15 -10.35 7.97
N ALA A 24 12.54 -10.93 6.84
CA ALA A 24 13.08 -10.16 5.74
C ALA A 24 12.12 -8.99 5.52
N ALA A 25 12.62 -7.76 5.66
CA ALA A 25 11.78 -6.57 5.57
C ALA A 25 10.91 -6.70 4.33
N GLU A 26 9.61 -6.62 4.53
CA GLU A 26 8.67 -6.58 3.40
C GLU A 26 9.19 -5.50 2.47
N ARG A 27 9.49 -5.87 1.23
CA ARG A 27 10.04 -4.91 0.28
C ARG A 27 8.98 -3.86 0.00
N MET A 28 9.44 -2.63 -0.19
CA MET A 28 8.58 -1.47 -0.41
C MET A 28 7.78 -1.58 -1.72
N TRP A 29 6.46 -1.48 -1.66
CA TRP A 29 5.61 -1.34 -2.84
C TRP A 29 5.87 0.00 -3.52
N VAL A 30 5.99 0.01 -4.85
CA VAL A 30 6.27 1.23 -5.61
C VAL A 30 5.27 1.36 -6.75
N GLY A 31 4.72 2.57 -6.96
CA GLY A 31 3.75 2.78 -8.03
C GLY A 31 3.25 4.21 -8.13
N PHE A 32 2.01 4.36 -8.59
CA PHE A 32 1.42 5.64 -8.91
C PHE A 32 0.04 5.84 -8.28
N HIS A 33 -0.27 7.11 -8.01
CA HIS A 33 -1.62 7.59 -7.79
C HIS A 33 -2.00 8.49 -8.98
N ASP A 34 -2.96 8.06 -9.78
CA ASP A 34 -3.42 8.81 -10.95
C ASP A 34 -4.80 8.31 -11.38
N ASP A 35 -5.86 8.85 -10.76
CA ASP A 35 -7.23 8.47 -11.10
C ASP A 35 -7.58 8.82 -12.56
N PRO A 36 -7.27 10.01 -13.11
CA PRO A 36 -7.54 10.31 -14.50
C PRO A 36 -6.95 9.27 -15.46
N SER A 37 -5.66 8.96 -15.33
CA SER A 37 -4.96 8.03 -16.23
C SER A 37 -5.42 6.58 -16.09
N PHE A 38 -5.82 6.14 -14.88
CA PHE A 38 -6.09 4.74 -14.60
C PHE A 38 -7.58 4.39 -14.49
N ARG A 39 -8.48 5.40 -14.58
CA ARG A 39 -9.93 5.18 -14.46
C ARG A 39 -10.74 5.84 -15.57
N TRP A 40 -10.47 7.11 -15.89
CA TRP A 40 -11.43 7.95 -16.61
C TRP A 40 -11.12 8.15 -18.09
N VAL A 41 -9.99 7.68 -18.56
CA VAL A 41 -9.62 7.75 -19.97
C VAL A 41 -9.90 6.44 -20.70
N PRO A 42 -10.28 6.48 -22.00
CA PRO A 42 -10.52 5.27 -22.78
C PRO A 42 -9.31 4.32 -22.86
N ASP A 43 -8.08 4.87 -22.82
CA ASP A 43 -6.81 4.13 -22.91
C ASP A 43 -6.25 3.70 -21.55
N ARG A 44 -7.07 3.68 -20.47
CA ARG A 44 -6.60 3.33 -19.13
C ARG A 44 -5.86 1.99 -19.05
N ASP A 45 -6.34 0.98 -19.78
CA ASP A 45 -5.72 -0.37 -19.75
C ASP A 45 -4.30 -0.34 -20.31
N GLY A 46 -4.09 0.40 -21.41
CA GLY A 46 -2.77 0.64 -21.97
C GLY A 46 -1.84 1.38 -21.03
N ARG A 47 -2.35 2.38 -20.31
CA ARG A 47 -1.58 3.14 -19.29
C ARG A 47 -1.23 2.29 -18.08
N ILE A 48 -2.17 1.50 -17.57
CA ILE A 48 -1.93 0.55 -16.47
C ILE A 48 -0.85 -0.47 -16.86
N GLN A 49 -0.94 -1.02 -18.09
CA GLN A 49 0.10 -1.92 -18.59
C GLN A 49 1.46 -1.25 -18.73
N SER A 50 1.49 0.01 -19.21
CA SER A 50 2.73 0.77 -19.32
C SER A 50 3.35 1.04 -17.96
N ALA A 51 2.56 1.50 -16.99
CA ALA A 51 3.03 1.69 -15.61
C ALA A 51 3.63 0.41 -15.01
N SER A 52 2.99 -0.74 -15.25
CA SER A 52 3.52 -2.05 -14.82
C SER A 52 4.85 -2.39 -15.51
N ARG A 53 4.95 -2.19 -16.83
CA ARG A 53 6.23 -2.40 -17.57
C ARG A 53 7.35 -1.48 -17.07
N GLU A 54 7.03 -0.30 -16.60
CA GLU A 54 7.95 0.65 -15.98
C GLU A 54 8.30 0.31 -14.53
N GLY A 55 7.79 -0.79 -14.02
CA GLY A 55 8.16 -1.31 -12.71
C GLY A 55 7.21 -0.96 -11.57
N ALA A 56 6.05 -0.36 -11.85
CA ALA A 56 5.01 -0.21 -10.85
C ALA A 56 4.50 -1.58 -10.40
N THR A 57 4.33 -1.74 -9.09
CA THR A 57 3.79 -2.95 -8.45
C THR A 57 2.49 -2.69 -7.73
N ILE A 58 2.11 -1.41 -7.63
CA ILE A 58 0.88 -0.96 -7.00
C ILE A 58 0.36 0.30 -7.68
N MET A 59 -0.95 0.47 -7.71
CA MET A 59 -1.59 1.75 -7.98
C MET A 59 -2.52 2.14 -6.84
N ARG A 60 -2.63 3.43 -6.55
CA ARG A 60 -3.57 3.99 -5.59
C ARG A 60 -4.70 4.68 -6.33
N LEU A 61 -5.93 4.39 -5.93
CA LEU A 61 -7.14 5.01 -6.47
C LEU A 61 -7.95 5.65 -5.33
N LEU A 62 -8.50 6.84 -5.59
CA LEU A 62 -9.33 7.57 -4.65
C LEU A 62 -10.81 7.26 -4.91
N VAL A 63 -11.45 6.51 -4.01
CA VAL A 63 -12.89 6.24 -4.07
C VAL A 63 -13.62 7.24 -3.21
N GLN A 64 -14.23 8.22 -3.86
CA GLN A 64 -15.04 9.23 -3.19
C GLN A 64 -16.45 8.70 -2.92
N TRP A 65 -16.81 8.51 -1.64
CA TRP A 65 -18.10 7.98 -1.24
C TRP A 65 -19.28 8.79 -1.77
N ASN A 66 -19.14 10.13 -1.82
CA ASN A 66 -20.17 11.01 -2.38
C ASN A 66 -20.42 10.80 -3.88
N LEU A 67 -19.44 10.32 -4.63
CA LEU A 67 -19.58 9.96 -6.05
C LEU A 67 -20.01 8.50 -6.22
N ALA A 68 -19.47 7.60 -5.41
CA ALA A 68 -19.81 6.18 -5.45
C ALA A 68 -21.23 5.90 -4.92
N ALA A 69 -21.79 6.75 -4.04
CA ALA A 69 -23.14 6.64 -3.50
C ALA A 69 -23.83 8.01 -3.43
N PRO A 70 -24.14 8.65 -4.59
CA PRO A 70 -24.76 9.98 -4.60
C PRO A 70 -26.18 9.97 -3.98
N GLN A 71 -26.84 8.81 -4.01
CA GLN A 71 -28.10 8.54 -3.34
C GLN A 71 -27.88 7.53 -2.22
N ARG A 72 -28.79 7.53 -1.23
CA ARG A 72 -28.74 6.57 -0.12
C ARG A 72 -29.06 5.17 -0.65
N PRO A 73 -28.16 4.19 -0.50
CA PRO A 73 -28.44 2.80 -0.84
C PRO A 73 -29.59 2.24 0.03
N SER A 74 -30.38 1.34 -0.52
CA SER A 74 -31.45 0.64 0.20
C SER A 74 -30.89 -0.36 1.21
N ASN A 75 -29.77 -1.00 0.85
CA ASN A 75 -28.98 -1.86 1.74
C ASN A 75 -27.50 -1.40 1.75
N PRO A 76 -27.16 -0.39 2.58
CA PRO A 76 -25.83 0.25 2.54
C PRO A 76 -24.65 -0.68 2.82
N SER A 77 -24.88 -1.87 3.40
CA SER A 77 -23.82 -2.87 3.65
C SER A 77 -23.66 -3.89 2.52
N SER A 78 -24.58 -3.88 1.54
CA SER A 78 -24.53 -4.81 0.40
C SER A 78 -23.44 -4.38 -0.59
N ALA A 79 -22.59 -5.31 -0.98
CA ALA A 79 -21.54 -5.10 -1.98
C ALA A 79 -22.09 -4.79 -3.39
N PHE A 80 -23.37 -5.13 -3.62
CA PHE A 80 -24.03 -5.07 -4.92
C PHE A 80 -25.37 -4.30 -4.87
N ASP A 81 -25.51 -3.36 -3.91
CA ASP A 81 -26.66 -2.46 -3.93
C ASP A 81 -26.61 -1.60 -5.21
N PRO A 82 -27.71 -1.51 -5.98
CA PRO A 82 -27.74 -0.85 -7.29
C PRO A 82 -27.49 0.67 -7.22
N ALA A 83 -27.58 1.28 -6.04
CA ALA A 83 -27.22 2.70 -5.85
C ALA A 83 -25.72 2.95 -5.85
N TYR A 84 -24.88 1.91 -5.74
CA TYR A 84 -23.44 2.05 -5.80
C TYR A 84 -22.94 2.12 -7.25
N ARG A 85 -22.05 3.10 -7.51
CA ARG A 85 -21.38 3.33 -8.78
C ARG A 85 -19.91 2.95 -8.64
N PHE A 86 -19.57 1.71 -8.99
CA PHE A 86 -18.22 1.17 -8.89
C PHE A 86 -17.64 0.71 -10.25
N ASP A 87 -18.36 0.94 -11.36
CA ASP A 87 -18.00 0.34 -12.65
C ASP A 87 -16.59 0.68 -13.10
N ASP A 88 -16.19 1.95 -12.99
CA ASP A 88 -14.86 2.43 -13.34
C ASP A 88 -13.77 1.86 -12.41
N VAL A 89 -14.09 1.70 -11.12
CA VAL A 89 -13.20 1.05 -10.14
C VAL A 89 -13.06 -0.43 -10.46
N ASP A 90 -14.17 -1.13 -10.75
CA ASP A 90 -14.16 -2.55 -11.14
C ASP A 90 -13.27 -2.81 -12.32
N GLU A 91 -13.38 -1.97 -13.36
CA GLU A 91 -12.58 -2.10 -14.58
C GLU A 91 -11.10 -1.83 -14.32
N ALA A 92 -10.76 -0.76 -13.61
CA ALA A 92 -9.38 -0.45 -13.25
C ALA A 92 -8.74 -1.56 -12.41
N LEU A 93 -9.50 -2.14 -11.47
CA LEU A 93 -9.03 -3.26 -10.65
C LEU A 93 -8.77 -4.52 -11.47
N ARG A 94 -9.64 -4.86 -12.41
CA ARG A 94 -9.42 -5.99 -13.33
C ARG A 94 -8.16 -5.79 -14.16
N SER A 95 -7.98 -4.60 -14.74
CA SER A 95 -6.77 -4.27 -15.52
C SER A 95 -5.50 -4.35 -14.69
N ALA A 96 -5.52 -3.83 -13.46
CA ALA A 96 -4.37 -3.94 -12.54
C ALA A 96 -3.99 -5.40 -12.27
N GLN A 97 -4.97 -6.26 -12.06
CA GLN A 97 -4.71 -7.67 -11.79
C GLN A 97 -4.15 -8.42 -12.99
N LEU A 98 -4.59 -8.10 -14.19
CA LEU A 98 -4.02 -8.67 -15.42
C LEU A 98 -2.53 -8.31 -15.58
N THR A 99 -2.09 -7.22 -14.95
CA THR A 99 -0.69 -6.80 -14.92
C THR A 99 0.06 -7.21 -13.65
N ASP A 100 -0.56 -7.97 -12.76
CA ASP A 100 -0.02 -8.32 -11.43
C ASP A 100 0.24 -7.14 -10.50
N MET A 101 -0.36 -5.98 -10.76
CA MET A 101 -0.27 -4.86 -9.82
C MET A 101 -1.27 -5.01 -8.67
N GLU A 102 -0.82 -4.65 -7.47
CA GLU A 102 -1.71 -4.41 -6.33
C GLU A 102 -2.51 -3.13 -6.55
N VAL A 103 -3.60 -3.03 -5.82
CA VAL A 103 -4.35 -1.78 -5.73
C VAL A 103 -4.53 -1.38 -4.28
N MET A 104 -4.36 -0.09 -4.02
CA MET A 104 -4.75 0.55 -2.78
C MET A 104 -5.97 1.42 -3.04
N LEU A 105 -7.06 1.21 -2.29
CA LEU A 105 -8.24 2.08 -2.33
C LEU A 105 -8.20 3.05 -1.15
N THR A 106 -8.17 4.34 -1.46
CA THR A 106 -8.35 5.42 -0.48
C THR A 106 -9.81 5.84 -0.48
N ILE A 107 -10.49 5.72 0.65
CA ILE A 107 -11.93 6.02 0.78
C ILE A 107 -12.11 7.37 1.44
N SER A 108 -12.80 8.31 0.76
CA SER A 108 -13.03 9.67 1.25
C SER A 108 -14.38 10.25 0.82
N GLY A 109 -14.68 11.46 1.25
CA GLY A 109 -15.81 12.26 0.77
C GLY A 109 -17.17 11.78 1.25
N THR A 110 -17.88 12.59 2.03
CA THR A 110 -19.22 12.25 2.56
C THR A 110 -20.31 12.69 1.60
N PRO A 111 -21.27 11.84 1.22
CA PRO A 111 -22.40 12.26 0.40
C PRO A 111 -23.35 13.19 1.18
N ARG A 112 -24.02 14.07 0.46
CA ARG A 112 -24.93 15.08 1.03
C ARG A 112 -26.04 14.47 1.89
N TRP A 113 -26.56 13.30 1.52
CA TRP A 113 -27.59 12.62 2.30
C TRP A 113 -27.08 12.12 3.68
N ALA A 114 -25.76 11.87 3.83
CA ALA A 114 -25.16 11.39 5.06
C ALA A 114 -24.70 12.51 6.00
N ASN A 115 -24.40 13.72 5.48
CA ASN A 115 -23.90 14.85 6.29
C ASN A 115 -24.88 16.03 6.44
N GLY A 116 -26.11 15.85 5.97
CA GLY A 116 -27.16 16.87 6.07
C GLY A 116 -27.00 17.99 5.05
N GLY A 117 -26.69 17.64 3.82
CA GLY A 117 -26.61 18.55 2.68
C GLY A 117 -25.31 19.34 2.56
N ARG A 118 -24.31 19.04 3.38
CA ARG A 118 -23.02 19.78 3.42
C ARG A 118 -22.05 19.25 2.35
N ASN A 119 -20.91 19.96 2.22
CA ASN A 119 -19.84 19.59 1.31
C ASN A 119 -19.20 18.23 1.71
N PRO A 120 -18.60 17.50 0.75
CA PRO A 120 -18.03 16.16 0.99
C PRO A 120 -16.91 16.10 2.03
N ASN A 121 -16.25 17.23 2.33
CA ASN A 121 -15.22 17.34 3.37
C ASN A 121 -15.76 17.45 4.81
N VAL A 122 -17.09 17.41 5.00
CA VAL A 122 -17.73 17.34 6.33
C VAL A 122 -18.05 15.89 6.67
N ILE A 123 -17.68 15.43 7.87
CA ILE A 123 -17.94 14.06 8.32
C ILE A 123 -19.45 13.73 8.32
N PRO A 124 -19.80 12.44 8.20
CA PRO A 124 -21.21 12.03 8.27
C PRO A 124 -21.79 12.26 9.66
N ARG A 125 -23.10 12.52 9.74
CA ARG A 125 -23.83 12.63 11.00
C ARG A 125 -23.85 11.32 11.79
N ARG A 126 -23.92 10.19 11.09
CA ARG A 126 -23.88 8.84 11.67
C ARG A 126 -22.69 8.07 11.11
N MET A 127 -21.76 7.70 11.97
CA MET A 127 -20.59 6.91 11.59
C MET A 127 -20.97 5.52 11.08
N THR A 128 -22.13 5.00 11.47
CA THR A 128 -22.69 3.73 10.96
C THR A 128 -22.93 3.74 9.45
N ASP A 129 -23.28 4.90 8.86
CA ASP A 129 -23.44 5.02 7.41
C ASP A 129 -22.08 4.83 6.69
N PHE A 130 -21.00 5.37 7.27
CA PHE A 130 -19.65 5.18 6.74
C PHE A 130 -19.13 3.76 6.97
N THR A 131 -19.42 3.16 8.13
CA THR A 131 -19.12 1.73 8.38
C THR A 131 -19.79 0.83 7.36
N ALA A 132 -21.06 1.08 7.03
CA ALA A 132 -21.81 0.31 6.04
C ALA A 132 -21.18 0.43 4.64
N PHE A 133 -20.87 1.65 4.18
CA PHE A 133 -20.22 1.87 2.90
C PHE A 133 -18.86 1.17 2.80
N THR A 134 -18.00 1.35 3.82
CA THR A 134 -16.67 0.74 3.82
C THR A 134 -16.73 -0.79 3.92
N ARG A 135 -17.77 -1.35 4.58
CA ARG A 135 -18.06 -2.78 4.55
C ARG A 135 -18.46 -3.22 3.15
N ALA A 136 -19.35 -2.50 2.48
CA ALA A 136 -19.83 -2.84 1.14
C ALA A 136 -18.67 -2.92 0.13
N ILE A 137 -17.84 -1.88 0.05
CA ILE A 137 -16.70 -1.84 -0.87
C ILE A 137 -15.65 -2.92 -0.54
N ALA A 138 -15.35 -3.13 0.74
CA ALA A 138 -14.40 -4.17 1.15
C ALA A 138 -14.95 -5.59 0.92
N THR A 139 -16.26 -5.79 1.04
CA THR A 139 -16.92 -7.06 0.69
C THR A 139 -16.86 -7.32 -0.81
N ARG A 140 -17.14 -6.29 -1.65
CA ARG A 140 -17.06 -6.39 -3.11
C ARG A 140 -15.68 -6.86 -3.55
N TYR A 141 -14.63 -6.26 -3.01
CA TYR A 141 -13.24 -6.56 -3.36
C TYR A 141 -12.54 -7.47 -2.34
N SER A 142 -13.27 -8.41 -1.77
CA SER A 142 -12.74 -9.41 -0.82
C SER A 142 -12.12 -10.64 -1.50
N GLY A 143 -12.18 -10.73 -2.84
CA GLY A 143 -11.79 -11.92 -3.60
C GLY A 143 -12.77 -13.09 -3.45
N ARG A 144 -13.99 -12.86 -2.92
CA ARG A 144 -15.02 -13.91 -2.78
C ARG A 144 -15.84 -14.09 -4.03
N PHE A 145 -15.86 -13.12 -4.90
CA PHE A 145 -16.73 -13.07 -6.07
C PHE A 145 -15.89 -13.09 -7.34
N ALA A 146 -16.21 -13.98 -8.27
CA ALA A 146 -15.56 -14.02 -9.58
C ALA A 146 -15.70 -12.68 -10.30
N GLY A 147 -14.66 -12.21 -10.95
CA GLY A 147 -14.61 -10.91 -11.63
C GLY A 147 -14.49 -9.69 -10.72
N PHE A 148 -14.46 -9.89 -9.38
CA PHE A 148 -14.24 -8.83 -8.39
C PHE A 148 -12.96 -9.11 -7.59
N PRO A 149 -11.88 -8.47 -7.96
CA PRO A 149 -10.56 -8.78 -7.43
C PRO A 149 -10.41 -8.57 -5.92
N PHE A 150 -9.45 -9.27 -5.30
CA PHE A 150 -9.05 -8.98 -3.93
C PHE A 150 -8.24 -7.68 -3.88
N VAL A 151 -8.72 -6.69 -3.12
CA VAL A 151 -7.97 -5.50 -2.75
C VAL A 151 -7.35 -5.69 -1.38
N ARG A 152 -6.02 -5.66 -1.34
CA ARG A 152 -5.25 -5.85 -0.12
C ARG A 152 -5.16 -4.58 0.72
N PHE A 153 -4.99 -3.42 0.08
CA PHE A 153 -4.62 -2.17 0.74
C PHE A 153 -5.75 -1.16 0.70
N TYR A 154 -6.06 -0.61 1.86
CA TYR A 154 -7.03 0.47 2.05
C TYR A 154 -6.41 1.59 2.85
N SER A 155 -6.85 2.82 2.60
CA SER A 155 -6.65 3.93 3.51
C SER A 155 -7.93 4.75 3.66
N VAL A 156 -7.97 5.55 4.71
CA VAL A 156 -9.17 6.27 5.10
C VAL A 156 -8.93 7.76 5.06
N TRP A 157 -9.72 8.43 4.22
CA TRP A 157 -9.71 9.84 3.92
C TRP A 157 -8.52 10.26 3.05
N ASN A 158 -8.46 11.58 2.74
CA ASN A 158 -7.34 12.23 2.06
C ASN A 158 -7.01 13.50 2.80
N GLU A 159 -5.76 13.74 3.16
CA GLU A 159 -5.21 14.90 3.83
C GLU A 159 -6.11 15.53 4.92
N PRO A 160 -6.58 14.74 5.91
CA PRO A 160 -7.54 15.20 6.91
C PRO A 160 -7.01 16.31 7.83
N ASN A 161 -5.73 16.60 7.76
CA ASN A 161 -5.09 17.70 8.45
C ASN A 161 -5.24 19.05 7.74
N LEU A 162 -5.89 19.08 6.56
CA LEU A 162 -6.19 20.28 5.79
C LEU A 162 -7.69 20.54 5.72
N ASN A 163 -8.09 21.81 5.88
CA ASN A 163 -9.51 22.23 5.81
C ASN A 163 -10.16 21.92 4.46
N LEU A 164 -9.36 21.87 3.39
CA LEU A 164 -9.83 21.49 2.05
C LEU A 164 -10.49 20.11 2.06
N PHE A 165 -9.92 19.16 2.81
CA PHE A 165 -10.34 17.77 2.79
C PHE A 165 -11.12 17.35 4.04
N LEU A 166 -10.94 18.05 5.19
CA LEU A 166 -11.72 17.79 6.41
C LEU A 166 -12.03 19.10 7.15
N THR A 167 -13.29 19.42 7.28
CA THR A 167 -13.75 20.66 7.92
C THR A 167 -14.81 20.38 9.00
N PRO A 168 -14.84 21.18 10.09
CA PRO A 168 -13.87 22.21 10.46
C PRO A 168 -12.59 21.62 11.08
N GLN A 169 -11.45 22.29 10.88
CA GLN A 169 -10.20 21.96 11.57
C GLN A 169 -10.22 22.41 13.04
N PHE A 170 -10.79 23.59 13.28
CA PHE A 170 -10.99 24.18 14.60
C PHE A 170 -12.43 24.63 14.77
N ASN A 171 -12.94 24.62 16.00
CA ASN A 171 -14.25 25.18 16.30
C ASN A 171 -14.20 26.75 16.41
N ALA A 172 -15.34 27.37 16.68
CA ALA A 172 -15.43 28.85 16.78
C ALA A 172 -14.48 29.43 17.84
N ALA A 173 -14.25 28.71 18.94
CA ALA A 173 -13.32 29.11 20.01
C ALA A 173 -11.85 28.79 19.70
N GLY A 174 -11.49 28.40 18.47
CA GLY A 174 -10.13 28.05 18.08
C GLY A 174 -9.60 26.70 18.60
N LYS A 175 -10.44 25.89 19.24
CA LYS A 175 -10.05 24.56 19.71
C LYS A 175 -10.00 23.59 18.53
N SER A 176 -8.92 22.81 18.44
CA SER A 176 -8.77 21.73 17.45
C SER A 176 -9.86 20.67 17.57
N VAL A 177 -10.55 20.34 16.47
CA VAL A 177 -11.63 19.34 16.43
C VAL A 177 -11.42 18.27 15.34
N ALA A 178 -10.73 18.61 14.24
CA ALA A 178 -10.54 17.68 13.13
C ALA A 178 -9.86 16.37 13.53
N PRO A 179 -8.80 16.32 14.35
CA PRO A 179 -8.16 15.07 14.73
C PRO A 179 -9.10 14.12 15.48
N ALA A 180 -9.92 14.63 16.39
CA ALA A 180 -10.90 13.82 17.13
C ALA A 180 -12.03 13.31 16.21
N ASN A 181 -12.49 14.13 15.28
CA ASN A 181 -13.47 13.76 14.26
C ASN A 181 -12.89 12.69 13.31
N TYR A 182 -11.65 12.85 12.89
CA TYR A 182 -10.95 11.87 12.07
C TYR A 182 -10.74 10.53 12.79
N ALA A 183 -10.40 10.54 14.08
CA ALA A 183 -10.28 9.31 14.86
C ALA A 183 -11.58 8.49 14.88
N LYS A 184 -12.76 9.16 15.01
CA LYS A 184 -14.07 8.51 14.93
C LYS A 184 -14.35 7.97 13.53
N LEU A 185 -14.08 8.77 12.49
CA LEU A 185 -14.26 8.42 11.08
C LEU A 185 -13.41 7.18 10.73
N TYR A 186 -12.14 7.21 11.11
CA TYR A 186 -11.22 6.11 10.88
C TYR A 186 -11.67 4.82 11.59
N ALA A 187 -12.05 4.90 12.84
CA ALA A 187 -12.53 3.74 13.60
C ALA A 187 -13.74 3.09 12.93
N ALA A 188 -14.68 3.89 12.44
CA ALA A 188 -15.86 3.42 11.70
C ALA A 188 -15.48 2.71 10.39
N ALA A 189 -14.58 3.33 9.60
CA ALA A 189 -14.10 2.75 8.35
C ALA A 189 -13.31 1.45 8.59
N TYR A 190 -12.40 1.45 9.57
CA TYR A 190 -11.63 0.25 9.93
C TYR A 190 -12.55 -0.93 10.27
N ALA A 191 -13.57 -0.69 11.08
CA ALA A 191 -14.54 -1.72 11.44
C ALA A 191 -15.28 -2.26 10.21
N GLY A 192 -15.73 -1.38 9.31
CA GLY A 192 -16.40 -1.77 8.07
C GLY A 192 -15.49 -2.56 7.14
N ILE A 193 -14.28 -2.07 6.87
CA ILE A 193 -13.30 -2.74 6.01
C ILE A 193 -12.97 -4.14 6.56
N LYS A 194 -12.69 -4.26 7.85
CA LYS A 194 -12.36 -5.56 8.46
C LYS A 194 -13.55 -6.53 8.49
N ALA A 195 -14.76 -6.03 8.61
CA ALA A 195 -15.97 -6.85 8.49
C ALA A 195 -16.19 -7.37 7.05
N GLY A 196 -15.90 -6.55 6.04
CA GLY A 196 -16.01 -6.92 4.62
C GLY A 196 -14.86 -7.80 4.15
N SER A 197 -13.64 -7.47 4.52
CA SER A 197 -12.39 -8.15 4.14
C SER A 197 -11.41 -8.22 5.31
N PRO A 198 -11.47 -9.29 6.13
CA PRO A 198 -10.60 -9.42 7.32
C PRO A 198 -9.10 -9.38 7.01
N MET A 199 -8.72 -9.81 5.82
CA MET A 199 -7.31 -9.86 5.37
C MET A 199 -6.78 -8.53 4.82
N ALA A 200 -7.65 -7.54 4.60
CA ALA A 200 -7.25 -6.23 4.12
C ALA A 200 -6.30 -5.54 5.11
N LYS A 201 -5.32 -4.82 4.58
CA LYS A 201 -4.42 -3.94 5.34
C LYS A 201 -4.96 -2.51 5.27
N VAL A 202 -5.10 -1.87 6.41
CA VAL A 202 -5.75 -0.55 6.52
C VAL A 202 -4.80 0.47 7.10
N ALA A 203 -4.52 1.53 6.33
CA ALA A 203 -3.73 2.66 6.80
C ALA A 203 -4.62 3.76 7.40
N ILE A 204 -4.06 4.40 8.42
CA ILE A 204 -4.57 5.64 9.03
C ILE A 204 -3.68 6.81 8.59
N GLY A 205 -4.18 8.02 8.62
CA GLY A 205 -3.37 9.23 8.44
C GLY A 205 -3.66 9.96 7.15
N GLU A 206 -3.07 9.53 6.01
CA GLU A 206 -3.13 10.24 4.72
C GLU A 206 -2.79 11.74 4.88
N THR A 207 -1.83 12.07 5.75
CA THR A 207 -1.57 13.46 6.14
C THR A 207 -0.69 14.18 5.13
N SER A 208 -1.04 15.44 4.81
CA SER A 208 -0.18 16.36 4.06
C SER A 208 1.10 16.68 4.84
N ALA A 209 2.15 17.07 4.11
CA ALA A 209 3.49 17.31 4.67
C ALA A 209 3.55 18.45 5.69
N ARG A 210 2.65 19.42 5.59
CA ARG A 210 2.71 20.68 6.33
C ARG A 210 1.36 21.16 6.78
N GLY A 211 1.37 22.02 7.82
CA GLY A 211 0.20 22.73 8.31
C GLY A 211 0.57 23.75 9.38
N ARG A 212 -0.44 24.47 9.79
CA ARG A 212 -0.40 25.42 10.91
C ARG A 212 -1.32 24.90 12.01
N ASP A 213 -0.86 24.89 13.21
CA ASP A 213 -1.60 24.32 14.35
C ASP A 213 -2.48 25.36 15.08
N ARG A 214 -2.87 26.41 14.37
CA ARG A 214 -3.68 27.49 14.86
C ARG A 214 -4.49 28.15 13.74
N ARG A 215 -5.60 28.75 14.09
CA ARG A 215 -6.37 29.60 13.17
C ARG A 215 -5.60 30.89 12.85
N VAL A 216 -5.66 31.28 11.60
CA VAL A 216 -5.13 32.54 11.09
C VAL A 216 -6.23 33.18 10.24
N PRO A 217 -6.73 34.40 10.56
CA PRO A 217 -7.75 35.05 9.76
C PRO A 217 -7.36 35.17 8.28
N GLY A 218 -8.31 34.92 7.39
CA GLY A 218 -8.08 34.99 5.94
C GLY A 218 -7.24 33.84 5.37
N VAL A 219 -6.80 32.85 6.18
CA VAL A 219 -6.00 31.73 5.74
C VAL A 219 -6.68 30.40 6.09
N SER A 220 -6.66 29.44 5.17
CA SER A 220 -7.25 28.13 5.40
C SER A 220 -6.67 27.44 6.64
N ASP A 221 -7.55 26.92 7.48
CA ASP A 221 -7.19 26.21 8.71
C ASP A 221 -6.50 24.89 8.41
N THR A 222 -5.40 24.58 9.10
CA THR A 222 -4.63 23.36 8.90
C THR A 222 -3.94 22.91 10.19
N HIS A 223 -3.66 21.60 10.30
CA HIS A 223 -2.75 21.06 11.30
C HIS A 223 -1.47 20.54 10.62
N SER A 224 -0.32 20.69 11.29
CA SER A 224 0.89 19.98 10.88
C SER A 224 0.70 18.48 11.08
N PRO A 225 1.32 17.63 10.25
CA PRO A 225 1.10 16.17 10.32
C PRO A 225 1.48 15.57 11.68
N GLY A 226 2.58 16.01 12.29
CA GLY A 226 2.97 15.55 13.61
C GLY A 226 1.97 15.93 14.70
N LYS A 227 1.48 17.19 14.71
CA LYS A 227 0.46 17.63 15.67
C LYS A 227 -0.88 16.95 15.45
N PHE A 228 -1.27 16.77 14.20
CA PHE A 228 -2.49 16.04 13.85
C PHE A 228 -2.44 14.59 14.39
N ALA A 229 -1.35 13.86 14.13
CA ALA A 229 -1.18 12.48 14.59
C ALA A 229 -1.17 12.38 16.12
N GLU A 230 -0.49 13.30 16.82
CA GLU A 230 -0.52 13.37 18.28
C GLU A 230 -1.95 13.51 18.81
N LEU A 231 -2.73 14.44 18.23
CA LEU A 231 -4.10 14.69 18.65
C LEU A 231 -5.06 13.55 18.29
N VAL A 232 -4.85 12.85 17.18
CA VAL A 232 -5.58 11.62 16.83
C VAL A 232 -5.32 10.54 17.88
N ALA A 233 -4.06 10.33 18.25
CA ALA A 233 -3.70 9.36 19.28
C ALA A 233 -4.25 9.74 20.68
N ARG A 234 -4.26 11.02 21.03
CA ARG A 234 -4.91 11.52 22.26
C ARG A 234 -6.42 11.26 22.27
N ALA A 235 -7.08 11.41 21.11
CA ALA A 235 -8.52 11.15 20.99
C ALA A 235 -8.83 9.65 21.11
N ASN A 236 -7.99 8.77 20.55
CA ASN A 236 -8.11 7.33 20.71
C ASN A 236 -6.75 6.61 20.50
N PRO A 237 -6.01 6.35 21.58
CA PRO A 237 -4.69 5.67 21.50
C PRO A 237 -4.78 4.17 21.15
N ARG A 238 -6.00 3.59 21.13
CA ARG A 238 -6.23 2.17 20.84
C ARG A 238 -6.63 1.91 19.39
N LEU A 239 -6.54 2.90 18.51
CA LEU A 239 -6.83 2.71 17.08
C LEU A 239 -5.92 1.63 16.50
N LYS A 240 -6.55 0.67 15.84
CA LYS A 240 -5.84 -0.40 15.13
C LYS A 240 -5.57 0.08 13.71
N PHE A 241 -4.35 -0.11 13.21
CA PHE A 241 -3.96 0.19 11.83
C PHE A 241 -2.76 -0.67 11.42
N ASP A 242 -2.59 -0.90 10.14
CA ASP A 242 -1.44 -1.64 9.60
C ASP A 242 -0.28 -0.70 9.26
N ALA A 243 -0.56 0.54 8.86
CA ALA A 243 0.43 1.58 8.60
C ALA A 243 -0.13 2.98 8.87
N TRP A 244 0.76 3.97 9.01
CA TRP A 244 0.41 5.38 8.88
C TRP A 244 0.71 5.83 7.46
N SER A 245 -0.28 6.35 6.74
CA SER A 245 -0.07 6.94 5.41
C SER A 245 0.22 8.42 5.51
N HIS A 246 1.11 8.90 4.64
CA HIS A 246 1.62 10.27 4.66
C HIS A 246 2.04 10.72 3.26
N HIS A 247 1.86 12.00 2.97
CA HIS A 247 2.22 12.68 1.73
C HIS A 247 3.40 13.65 1.98
N PRO A 248 4.65 13.18 2.05
CA PRO A 248 5.80 14.00 2.42
C PRO A 248 6.31 14.87 1.27
N TYR A 249 5.42 15.59 0.59
CA TYR A 249 5.77 16.50 -0.50
C TYR A 249 6.87 17.49 -0.10
N PRO A 250 7.68 17.95 -1.08
CA PRO A 250 8.64 19.01 -0.83
C PRO A 250 7.95 20.29 -0.38
N PHE A 251 8.60 21.05 0.49
CA PHE A 251 8.04 22.30 1.04
C PHE A 251 7.97 23.43 0.02
N ASN A 252 8.94 23.47 -0.87
CA ASN A 252 8.94 24.30 -2.06
C ASN A 252 9.19 23.40 -3.26
N PRO A 253 8.69 23.72 -4.46
CA PRO A 253 8.86 22.88 -5.64
C PRO A 253 10.29 22.46 -5.92
N ASN A 254 11.25 23.34 -5.64
CA ASN A 254 12.69 23.10 -5.84
C ASN A 254 13.39 22.40 -4.66
N SER A 255 12.67 22.11 -3.57
CA SER A 255 13.29 21.46 -2.40
C SER A 255 13.74 20.06 -2.72
N ARG A 256 14.98 19.73 -2.33
CA ARG A 256 15.55 18.39 -2.52
C ARG A 256 14.80 17.35 -1.66
N PRO A 257 14.64 16.10 -2.12
CA PRO A 257 14.06 15.02 -1.32
C PRO A 257 14.72 14.79 0.03
N SER A 258 16.01 15.14 0.17
CA SER A 258 16.77 15.03 1.40
C SER A 258 16.58 16.18 2.39
N GLN A 259 15.72 17.17 2.08
CA GLN A 259 15.48 18.29 2.97
C GLN A 259 14.71 17.86 4.22
N VAL A 260 15.30 18.08 5.38
CA VAL A 260 14.64 17.97 6.68
C VAL A 260 13.90 19.28 6.96
N VAL A 261 12.69 19.19 7.46
CA VAL A 261 11.85 20.35 7.78
C VAL A 261 11.65 20.51 9.28
N LYS A 262 11.26 21.73 9.68
CA LYS A 262 10.98 22.01 11.10
C LYS A 262 9.78 21.20 11.58
N TRP A 263 10.00 20.45 12.65
CA TRP A 263 8.94 19.73 13.37
C TRP A 263 7.89 20.72 13.92
N PRO A 264 6.58 20.39 13.91
CA PRO A 264 5.96 19.11 13.62
C PRO A 264 5.49 18.89 12.15
N ASN A 265 6.01 19.66 11.19
CA ASN A 265 5.90 19.33 9.78
C ASN A 265 6.82 18.16 9.44
N VAL A 266 6.49 17.41 8.38
CA VAL A 266 7.17 16.17 8.04
C VAL A 266 7.42 16.09 6.54
N SER A 267 8.69 16.13 6.13
CA SER A 267 9.17 15.82 4.78
C SER A 267 9.60 14.37 4.68
N LEU A 268 9.96 13.91 3.49
CA LEU A 268 10.46 12.55 3.27
C LEU A 268 11.68 12.22 4.16
N ALA A 269 12.64 13.16 4.26
CA ALA A 269 13.82 12.97 5.11
C ALA A 269 13.53 13.08 6.62
N SER A 270 12.34 13.58 7.01
CA SER A 270 11.92 13.71 8.41
C SER A 270 11.15 12.49 8.93
N LEU A 271 10.86 11.49 8.07
CA LEU A 271 10.10 10.30 8.43
C LEU A 271 10.64 9.50 9.63
N PRO A 272 11.98 9.39 9.87
CA PRO A 272 12.47 8.67 11.03
C PRO A 272 11.94 9.23 12.36
N ARG A 273 12.00 10.55 12.54
CA ARG A 273 11.43 11.20 13.74
C ARG A 273 9.92 10.94 13.85
N PHE A 274 9.20 11.07 12.75
CA PHE A 274 7.75 10.85 12.74
C PHE A 274 7.41 9.41 13.12
N ASN A 275 8.16 8.43 12.62
CA ASN A 275 7.99 7.02 12.97
C ASN A 275 8.14 6.77 14.48
N GLU A 276 9.18 7.34 15.11
CA GLU A 276 9.40 7.20 16.55
C GLU A 276 8.25 7.82 17.36
N GLU A 277 7.78 9.02 16.98
CA GLU A 277 6.66 9.65 17.66
C GLU A 277 5.35 8.86 17.50
N LEU A 278 5.09 8.30 16.32
CA LEU A 278 3.93 7.42 16.12
C LEU A 278 3.98 6.18 17.02
N LYS A 279 5.14 5.53 17.13
CA LYS A 279 5.32 4.38 18.04
C LYS A 279 5.01 4.78 19.48
N LYS A 280 5.50 5.91 19.92
CA LYS A 280 5.28 6.45 21.27
C LYS A 280 3.80 6.77 21.55
N TRP A 281 3.16 7.54 20.67
CA TRP A 281 1.78 7.99 20.88
C TRP A 281 0.75 6.86 20.85
N PHE A 282 0.93 5.90 19.94
CA PHE A 282 0.05 4.73 19.81
C PHE A 282 0.52 3.52 20.63
N LYS A 283 1.58 3.66 21.42
CA LYS A 283 2.16 2.60 22.29
C LYS A 283 2.45 1.31 21.51
N ARG A 284 3.09 1.44 20.35
CA ARG A 284 3.37 0.34 19.43
C ARG A 284 4.86 0.05 19.33
N LYS A 285 5.23 -1.23 19.14
CA LYS A 285 6.62 -1.64 18.85
C LYS A 285 7.03 -1.24 17.42
N ALA A 286 6.08 -1.22 16.49
CA ALA A 286 6.29 -0.84 15.11
C ALA A 286 5.13 0.03 14.60
N ALA A 287 5.46 1.05 13.80
CA ALA A 287 4.50 1.92 13.12
C ALA A 287 4.94 2.06 11.65
N PRO A 288 4.67 1.09 10.77
CA PRO A 288 5.01 1.20 9.36
C PRO A 288 4.43 2.48 8.76
N ILE A 289 5.16 3.09 7.82
CA ILE A 289 4.72 4.26 7.09
C ILE A 289 4.54 3.89 5.62
N TRP A 290 3.41 4.30 5.04
CA TRP A 290 3.18 4.28 3.61
C TRP A 290 3.25 5.70 3.07
N VAL A 291 4.18 5.95 2.17
CA VAL A 291 4.24 7.19 1.38
C VAL A 291 3.24 7.02 0.24
N THR A 292 2.06 7.57 0.41
CA THR A 292 0.91 7.34 -0.48
C THR A 292 0.73 8.43 -1.54
N GLU A 293 1.48 9.51 -1.41
CA GLU A 293 1.72 10.50 -2.46
C GLU A 293 3.10 11.14 -2.27
N TYR A 294 3.81 11.32 -3.37
CA TYR A 294 5.03 12.11 -3.47
C TYR A 294 5.29 12.50 -4.92
N GLY A 295 5.77 13.69 -5.16
CA GLY A 295 6.07 14.15 -6.51
C GLY A 295 6.78 15.50 -6.55
N HIS A 296 7.30 15.85 -7.70
CA HIS A 296 7.87 17.16 -8.02
C HIS A 296 7.26 17.65 -9.33
N GLN A 297 6.59 18.78 -9.27
CA GLN A 297 6.07 19.45 -10.45
C GLN A 297 7.19 19.92 -11.37
N THR A 298 6.91 20.02 -12.66
CA THR A 298 7.95 20.27 -13.67
C THR A 298 7.67 21.51 -14.51
N ARG A 299 8.74 22.12 -15.00
CA ARG A 299 8.67 23.16 -16.04
C ARG A 299 8.78 22.52 -17.43
N PRO A 300 8.11 23.05 -18.45
CA PRO A 300 7.37 24.34 -18.50
C PRO A 300 5.92 24.26 -18.00
N GLU A 301 5.38 23.08 -17.66
CA GLU A 301 3.97 22.90 -17.30
C GLU A 301 3.60 23.69 -16.05
N ASP A 302 4.44 23.66 -15.02
CA ASP A 302 4.33 24.48 -13.81
C ASP A 302 5.49 25.50 -13.73
N THR A 303 5.16 26.77 -13.64
CA THR A 303 6.14 27.87 -13.58
C THR A 303 7.13 27.71 -12.39
N PHE A 304 6.68 27.15 -11.28
CA PHE A 304 7.49 26.92 -10.08
C PHE A 304 8.12 25.53 -10.05
N GLY A 305 7.83 24.70 -11.05
CA GLY A 305 8.32 23.34 -11.13
C GLY A 305 9.84 23.25 -11.37
N VAL A 306 10.38 22.05 -11.27
CA VAL A 306 11.78 21.76 -11.57
C VAL A 306 11.98 21.35 -13.04
N PRO A 307 13.18 21.51 -13.63
CA PRO A 307 13.46 20.91 -14.94
C PRO A 307 13.27 19.39 -14.93
N TYR A 308 12.94 18.79 -16.08
CA TYR A 308 12.76 17.33 -16.23
C TYR A 308 13.98 16.54 -15.76
N SER A 309 15.20 17.01 -16.03
CA SER A 309 16.44 16.37 -15.57
C SER A 309 16.53 16.36 -14.04
N THR A 310 16.07 17.41 -13.40
CA THR A 310 16.01 17.51 -11.92
C THR A 310 14.92 16.58 -11.36
N GLN A 311 13.74 16.52 -11.99
CA GLN A 311 12.70 15.55 -11.61
C GLN A 311 13.26 14.12 -11.66
N ALA A 312 13.91 13.74 -12.78
CA ALA A 312 14.52 12.42 -12.93
C ALA A 312 15.55 12.11 -11.83
N ALA A 313 16.37 13.11 -11.44
CA ALA A 313 17.31 12.98 -10.32
C ALA A 313 16.59 12.83 -8.98
N TYR A 314 15.49 13.57 -8.75
CA TYR A 314 14.72 13.53 -7.52
C TYR A 314 13.88 12.25 -7.39
N ILE A 315 13.41 11.66 -8.48
CA ILE A 315 12.81 10.32 -8.49
C ILE A 315 13.81 9.31 -7.89
N ARG A 316 15.02 9.28 -8.40
CA ARG A 316 16.07 8.39 -7.88
C ARG A 316 16.39 8.66 -6.41
N GLN A 317 16.55 9.94 -6.05
CA GLN A 317 16.94 10.34 -4.70
C GLN A 317 15.84 10.01 -3.68
N SER A 318 14.58 10.32 -3.98
CA SER A 318 13.46 10.07 -3.08
C SER A 318 13.25 8.58 -2.82
N MET A 319 13.29 7.75 -3.86
CA MET A 319 13.18 6.30 -3.68
C MET A 319 14.37 5.71 -2.92
N ALA A 320 15.58 6.23 -3.15
CA ALA A 320 16.76 5.79 -2.41
C ALA A 320 16.67 6.16 -0.91
N ILE A 321 16.11 7.32 -0.58
CA ILE A 321 15.86 7.75 0.80
C ILE A 321 14.80 6.82 1.43
N ALA A 322 13.66 6.62 0.77
CA ALA A 322 12.58 5.77 1.27
C ALA A 322 13.08 4.33 1.55
N LYS A 323 13.87 3.76 0.64
CA LYS A 323 14.46 2.40 0.79
C LYS A 323 15.44 2.25 1.95
N LYS A 324 16.04 3.33 2.42
CA LYS A 324 16.92 3.32 3.61
C LYS A 324 16.11 3.14 4.91
N PHE A 325 14.81 3.41 4.89
CA PHE A 325 13.97 3.35 6.07
C PHE A 325 13.20 2.02 6.11
N PRO A 326 13.57 1.06 6.98
CA PRO A 326 12.96 -0.28 7.00
C PRO A 326 11.47 -0.26 7.36
N PHE A 327 10.98 0.85 7.94
CA PHE A 327 9.58 1.05 8.27
C PHE A 327 8.74 1.63 7.11
N VAL A 328 9.35 1.99 5.97
CA VAL A 328 8.62 2.46 4.79
C VAL A 328 8.28 1.26 3.90
N GLY A 329 7.00 0.88 3.90
CA GLY A 329 6.51 -0.28 3.15
C GLY A 329 5.93 0.04 1.78
N MET A 330 5.71 1.32 1.45
CA MET A 330 5.08 1.75 0.21
C MET A 330 5.59 3.13 -0.19
N PHE A 331 5.77 3.35 -1.50
CA PHE A 331 6.12 4.63 -2.09
C PHE A 331 5.35 4.85 -3.39
N ILE A 332 4.41 5.78 -3.39
CA ILE A 332 3.54 6.10 -4.51
C ILE A 332 3.90 7.47 -5.06
N TRP A 333 4.25 7.51 -6.34
CA TRP A 333 4.47 8.75 -7.07
C TRP A 333 3.13 9.33 -7.54
N PHE A 334 2.97 10.62 -7.42
CA PHE A 334 1.80 11.38 -7.85
C PHE A 334 2.22 12.35 -8.96
N VAL A 335 1.85 12.27 -10.23
CA VAL A 335 0.93 11.33 -10.90
C VAL A 335 1.72 10.51 -11.95
N TYR A 336 1.07 9.62 -12.72
CA TYR A 336 1.71 8.90 -13.84
C TYR A 336 1.92 9.82 -15.05
N GLN A 337 0.86 10.49 -15.46
CA GLN A 337 0.84 11.41 -16.59
C GLN A 337 0.12 12.70 -16.20
N ASP A 338 0.63 13.84 -16.65
CA ASP A 338 -0.06 15.12 -16.48
C ASP A 338 -1.42 15.10 -17.19
N ASP A 339 -2.39 15.81 -16.64
CA ASP A 339 -3.71 15.97 -17.21
C ASP A 339 -3.98 17.45 -17.46
N GLN A 340 -4.48 17.79 -18.67
CA GLN A 340 -4.80 19.17 -19.02
C GLN A 340 -5.87 19.72 -18.08
N GLY A 341 -5.59 20.86 -17.48
CA GLY A 341 -6.50 21.52 -16.56
C GLY A 341 -6.42 21.08 -15.11
N GLN A 342 -5.54 20.15 -14.77
CA GLN A 342 -5.22 19.81 -13.38
C GLN A 342 -4.04 20.66 -12.88
N PRO A 343 -4.07 21.13 -11.62
CA PRO A 343 -3.05 22.05 -11.13
C PRO A 343 -1.76 21.34 -10.67
N TRP A 344 -1.60 20.01 -10.90
CA TRP A 344 -0.49 19.26 -10.38
C TRP A 344 0.24 18.47 -11.46
N GLU A 345 1.35 18.98 -11.91
CA GLU A 345 2.06 18.50 -13.08
C GLU A 345 3.38 17.79 -12.72
N SER A 346 3.27 16.76 -11.90
CA SER A 346 4.40 15.92 -11.47
C SER A 346 4.51 14.59 -12.21
N GLY A 347 3.71 14.40 -13.28
CA GLY A 347 3.72 13.19 -14.10
C GLY A 347 5.09 12.86 -14.66
N LEU A 348 5.28 11.59 -15.02
CA LEU A 348 6.45 11.15 -15.78
C LEU A 348 6.28 11.44 -17.27
N TYR A 349 5.04 11.63 -17.69
CA TYR A 349 4.61 11.97 -19.03
C TYR A 349 3.87 13.30 -19.03
N ARG A 350 3.97 14.04 -20.11
CA ARG A 350 3.20 15.24 -20.38
C ARG A 350 1.73 14.86 -20.67
N ALA A 351 0.82 15.81 -20.60
CA ALA A 351 -0.60 15.60 -20.91
C ALA A 351 -0.85 14.92 -22.28
N GLY A 352 -0.01 15.21 -23.29
CA GLY A 352 -0.04 14.54 -24.60
C GLY A 352 0.63 13.17 -24.67
N GLY A 353 1.07 12.57 -23.54
CA GLY A 353 1.71 11.25 -23.50
C GLY A 353 3.22 11.25 -23.81
N ALA A 354 3.81 12.39 -24.15
CA ALA A 354 5.26 12.46 -24.39
C ALA A 354 6.03 12.34 -23.05
N PRO A 355 7.14 11.58 -22.99
CA PRO A 355 7.92 11.41 -21.77
C PRO A 355 8.59 12.72 -21.35
N LYS A 356 8.68 12.97 -20.05
CA LYS A 356 9.45 14.08 -19.49
C LYS A 356 10.93 13.69 -19.37
N GLY A 357 11.62 13.73 -20.49
CA GLY A 357 13.02 13.35 -20.58
C GLY A 357 13.28 11.92 -20.09
N SER A 358 14.17 11.74 -19.13
CA SER A 358 14.51 10.42 -18.58
C SER A 358 13.66 10.00 -17.35
N SER A 359 12.60 10.74 -17.00
CA SER A 359 11.81 10.45 -15.80
C SER A 359 11.19 9.05 -15.80
N PRO A 360 10.56 8.53 -16.90
CA PRO A 360 10.02 7.17 -16.90
C PRO A 360 11.10 6.11 -16.71
N SER A 361 12.19 6.17 -17.46
CA SER A 361 13.28 5.20 -17.34
C SER A 361 13.97 5.27 -15.97
N ARG A 362 14.05 6.47 -15.38
CA ARG A 362 14.63 6.67 -14.06
C ARG A 362 13.73 6.13 -12.96
N PHE A 363 12.41 6.25 -13.12
CA PHE A 363 11.43 5.61 -12.25
C PHE A 363 11.62 4.09 -12.27
N GLY A 364 11.58 3.48 -13.46
CA GLY A 364 11.74 2.04 -13.62
C GLY A 364 13.05 1.51 -13.03
N ALA A 365 14.17 2.20 -13.28
CA ALA A 365 15.45 1.83 -12.68
C ALA A 365 15.48 1.96 -11.14
N SER A 366 14.69 2.88 -10.58
CA SER A 366 14.66 3.16 -9.14
C SER A 366 13.60 2.33 -8.42
N ALA A 367 12.49 2.00 -9.06
CA ALA A 367 11.41 1.21 -8.49
C ALA A 367 11.90 -0.15 -8.00
N ARG A 368 12.69 -0.86 -8.80
CA ARG A 368 13.15 -2.23 -8.58
C ARG A 368 12.05 -2.99 -7.86
N PRO A 369 11.09 -3.52 -8.60
CA PRO A 369 9.90 -4.03 -8.00
C PRO A 369 10.24 -5.06 -6.94
N LEU A 370 9.48 -5.06 -5.88
CA LEU A 370 9.13 -6.25 -5.17
C LEU A 370 8.41 -7.13 -6.14
N ASP A 371 9.17 -7.69 -7.01
CA ASP A 371 8.62 -8.57 -7.99
C ASP A 371 8.18 -9.83 -7.26
N ALA A 372 6.85 -9.95 -7.04
CA ALA A 372 6.27 -11.23 -6.67
C ALA A 372 6.69 -12.32 -7.67
N ARG A 373 7.08 -11.93 -8.89
CA ARG A 373 7.67 -12.79 -9.93
C ARG A 373 9.10 -13.22 -9.59
N ASN A 374 9.85 -12.43 -8.78
CA ASN A 374 11.24 -12.68 -8.36
C ASN A 374 11.39 -12.73 -6.84
N ALA A 375 10.37 -13.16 -6.12
CA ALA A 375 10.43 -13.26 -4.67
C ALA A 375 11.63 -14.12 -4.22
N VAL A 376 12.33 -13.64 -3.21
CA VAL A 376 13.42 -14.37 -2.58
C VAL A 376 12.89 -14.99 -1.30
N TYR A 377 12.93 -16.31 -1.23
CA TYR A 377 12.56 -17.07 -0.04
C TYR A 377 13.81 -17.62 0.64
N SER A 378 13.90 -17.43 1.94
CA SER A 378 14.99 -17.98 2.74
C SER A 378 14.46 -19.11 3.61
N PHE A 379 15.14 -20.27 3.60
CA PHE A 379 14.78 -21.43 4.40
C PHE A 379 16.02 -21.97 5.09
N ARG A 380 15.82 -22.49 6.29
CA ARG A 380 16.89 -23.14 7.07
C ARG A 380 17.57 -24.23 6.26
N GLY A 381 18.88 -24.29 6.27
CA GLY A 381 19.66 -25.40 5.72
C GLY A 381 19.16 -26.74 6.29
N GLY A 382 19.19 -27.78 5.51
CA GLY A 382 18.59 -29.09 5.84
C GLY A 382 17.11 -29.23 5.47
N THR A 383 16.42 -28.15 5.06
CA THR A 383 15.03 -28.21 4.61
C THR A 383 14.91 -29.00 3.31
N ARG A 384 13.99 -30.00 3.30
CA ARG A 384 13.65 -30.79 2.10
C ARG A 384 12.33 -30.37 1.45
N THR A 385 11.43 -29.75 2.19
CA THR A 385 10.08 -29.43 1.74
C THR A 385 9.69 -27.98 2.05
N PRO A 386 10.39 -26.97 1.47
CA PRO A 386 10.00 -25.59 1.67
C PRO A 386 8.60 -25.33 1.08
N LEU A 387 7.79 -24.54 1.81
CA LEU A 387 6.46 -24.10 1.37
C LEU A 387 6.57 -22.67 0.90
N VAL A 388 6.33 -22.41 -0.38
CA VAL A 388 6.32 -21.06 -0.95
C VAL A 388 4.90 -20.64 -1.28
N ASN A 389 4.59 -19.35 -1.09
CA ASN A 389 3.34 -18.73 -1.47
C ASN A 389 3.53 -18.03 -2.82
N LEU A 390 2.91 -18.56 -3.86
CA LEU A 390 2.93 -17.95 -5.18
C LEU A 390 1.80 -16.95 -5.31
N TYR A 391 2.15 -15.75 -5.66
CA TYR A 391 1.20 -14.70 -5.88
C TYR A 391 0.68 -14.75 -7.32
N THR A 392 -0.63 -14.84 -7.49
CA THR A 392 -1.25 -15.19 -8.77
C THR A 392 -2.55 -14.42 -8.99
N ARG A 393 -2.48 -13.09 -8.90
CA ARG A 393 -3.66 -12.24 -9.04
C ARG A 393 -4.44 -12.47 -10.31
N ARG A 394 -3.76 -12.80 -11.39
CA ARG A 394 -4.40 -13.05 -12.67
C ARG A 394 -5.52 -14.09 -12.56
N PHE A 395 -5.34 -15.10 -11.72
CA PHE A 395 -6.39 -16.11 -11.49
C PHE A 395 -7.58 -15.60 -10.68
N CYS A 396 -7.41 -14.57 -9.85
CA CYS A 396 -8.53 -13.96 -9.13
C CYS A 396 -9.53 -13.23 -10.03
N VAL A 397 -9.21 -13.01 -11.29
CA VAL A 397 -10.13 -12.42 -12.29
C VAL A 397 -10.99 -13.48 -12.94
N THR A 398 -10.43 -14.67 -13.17
CA THR A 398 -11.08 -15.75 -13.94
C THR A 398 -11.66 -16.83 -13.04
N ASP A 399 -11.09 -17.02 -11.85
CA ASP A 399 -11.39 -18.15 -10.98
C ASP A 399 -12.10 -17.74 -9.69
N THR A 400 -12.90 -18.64 -9.17
CA THR A 400 -13.52 -18.49 -7.85
C THR A 400 -12.59 -19.00 -6.74
N LEU A 401 -12.84 -18.55 -5.50
CA LEU A 401 -12.10 -19.04 -4.33
C LEU A 401 -12.25 -20.55 -4.18
N GLY A 402 -11.12 -21.19 -3.86
CA GLY A 402 -11.06 -22.64 -3.72
C GLY A 402 -10.90 -23.39 -5.02
N GLU A 403 -10.92 -22.71 -6.17
CA GLU A 403 -10.69 -23.31 -7.46
C GLU A 403 -9.27 -23.84 -7.57
N SER A 404 -9.12 -24.99 -8.23
CA SER A 404 -7.85 -25.70 -8.32
C SER A 404 -6.98 -25.15 -9.44
N ILE A 405 -5.79 -24.66 -9.08
CA ILE A 405 -4.77 -24.22 -10.02
C ILE A 405 -3.70 -25.29 -10.15
N GLY A 406 -3.49 -25.76 -11.36
CA GLY A 406 -2.38 -26.67 -11.70
C GLY A 406 -1.06 -25.92 -11.71
N MET A 407 -0.01 -26.52 -11.19
CA MET A 407 1.33 -25.96 -11.27
C MET A 407 2.37 -27.03 -11.56
N THR A 408 3.36 -26.69 -12.36
CA THR A 408 4.59 -27.47 -12.56
C THR A 408 5.78 -26.58 -12.21
N TRP A 409 6.86 -27.16 -11.69
CA TRP A 409 8.07 -26.39 -11.41
C TRP A 409 9.34 -27.14 -11.83
N ARG A 410 10.36 -26.33 -12.08
CA ARG A 410 11.75 -26.77 -12.30
C ARG A 410 12.65 -26.02 -11.34
N ILE A 411 13.55 -26.72 -10.62
CA ILE A 411 14.47 -26.15 -9.66
C ILE A 411 15.89 -26.32 -10.16
N PHE A 412 16.64 -25.24 -10.17
CA PHE A 412 18.02 -25.18 -10.65
C PHE A 412 18.95 -24.76 -9.51
N ARG A 413 20.17 -25.31 -9.52
CA ARG A 413 21.30 -24.86 -8.73
C ARG A 413 22.48 -24.63 -9.65
N ALA A 414 23.09 -23.42 -9.64
CA ALA A 414 24.17 -23.03 -10.55
C ALA A 414 23.88 -23.39 -12.02
N GLY A 415 22.65 -23.09 -12.50
CA GLY A 415 22.20 -23.38 -13.85
C GLY A 415 21.82 -24.85 -14.12
N ARG A 416 22.20 -25.80 -13.28
CA ARG A 416 21.89 -27.20 -13.45
C ARG A 416 20.52 -27.55 -12.87
N LEU A 417 19.67 -28.20 -13.65
CA LEU A 417 18.38 -28.72 -13.21
C LEU A 417 18.60 -29.82 -12.14
N ILE A 418 18.02 -29.65 -10.96
CA ILE A 418 18.15 -30.60 -9.85
C ILE A 418 16.83 -31.23 -9.41
N ASN A 419 15.70 -30.63 -9.78
CA ASN A 419 14.37 -31.13 -9.43
C ASN A 419 13.31 -30.62 -10.39
N VAL A 420 12.30 -31.44 -10.61
CA VAL A 420 11.02 -31.11 -11.26
C VAL A 420 9.89 -31.64 -10.38
N GLY A 421 8.76 -30.97 -10.44
CA GLY A 421 7.58 -31.43 -9.71
C GLY A 421 6.31 -30.79 -10.24
N GLN A 422 5.19 -31.35 -9.80
CA GLN A 422 3.88 -30.84 -10.10
C GLN A 422 2.97 -30.93 -8.88
N GLN A 423 2.00 -30.04 -8.81
CA GLN A 423 0.99 -30.01 -7.74
C GLN A 423 -0.25 -29.29 -8.25
N THR A 424 -1.39 -29.61 -7.68
CA THR A 424 -2.61 -28.80 -7.77
C THR A 424 -2.84 -28.14 -6.42
N SER A 425 -3.24 -26.87 -6.40
CA SER A 425 -3.48 -26.12 -5.18
C SER A 425 -4.68 -25.20 -5.32
N ALA A 426 -5.45 -25.07 -4.26
CA ALA A 426 -6.61 -24.18 -4.26
C ALA A 426 -6.20 -22.69 -4.24
N LEU A 427 -6.87 -21.90 -5.05
CA LEU A 427 -6.76 -20.44 -5.03
C LEU A 427 -7.28 -19.88 -3.71
N ARG A 428 -6.46 -19.12 -3.01
CA ARG A 428 -6.78 -18.51 -1.72
C ARG A 428 -7.38 -17.12 -1.89
N ARG A 429 -8.04 -16.64 -0.83
CA ARG A 429 -8.70 -15.30 -0.79
C ARG A 429 -7.77 -14.13 -1.11
N ASP A 430 -6.49 -14.26 -0.82
CA ASP A 430 -5.46 -13.24 -1.09
C ASP A 430 -4.78 -13.43 -2.45
N CYS A 431 -5.41 -14.17 -3.35
CA CYS A 431 -4.89 -14.50 -4.68
C CYS A 431 -3.54 -15.25 -4.64
N THR A 432 -3.24 -15.95 -3.54
CA THR A 432 -2.07 -16.81 -3.45
C THR A 432 -2.44 -18.27 -3.60
N ILE A 433 -1.47 -19.06 -4.07
CA ILE A 433 -1.49 -20.51 -4.05
C ILE A 433 -0.24 -21.02 -3.35
N ASN A 434 -0.37 -22.12 -2.63
CA ASN A 434 0.75 -22.75 -1.93
C ASN A 434 1.43 -23.77 -2.82
N ALA A 435 2.75 -23.69 -2.97
CA ALA A 435 3.58 -24.69 -3.59
C ALA A 435 4.49 -25.33 -2.55
N ARG A 436 4.31 -26.62 -2.30
CA ARG A 436 5.23 -27.41 -1.44
C ARG A 436 6.28 -28.03 -2.31
N LEU A 437 7.45 -27.39 -2.39
CA LEU A 437 8.57 -27.94 -3.14
C LEU A 437 9.13 -29.16 -2.43
N ARG A 438 9.57 -30.16 -3.19
CA ARG A 438 10.21 -31.36 -2.64
C ARG A 438 11.59 -31.50 -3.23
N PHE A 439 12.62 -31.40 -2.38
CA PHE A 439 14.01 -31.59 -2.76
C PHE A 439 14.42 -33.07 -2.49
N ARG A 440 15.09 -33.70 -3.42
CA ARG A 440 15.66 -35.04 -3.21
C ARG A 440 16.72 -35.05 -2.12
N GLN A 441 17.56 -34.01 -2.10
CA GLN A 441 18.55 -33.76 -1.05
C GLN A 441 18.18 -32.52 -0.25
N PRO A 442 18.56 -32.44 1.04
CA PRO A 442 18.32 -31.23 1.83
C PRO A 442 18.93 -29.98 1.18
N MET A 443 18.29 -28.84 1.38
CA MET A 443 18.86 -27.55 0.98
C MET A 443 20.17 -27.30 1.71
N VAL A 444 21.18 -26.90 0.98
CA VAL A 444 22.51 -26.63 1.54
C VAL A 444 22.56 -25.17 2.04
N LYS A 445 23.11 -24.97 3.23
CA LYS A 445 23.33 -23.66 3.80
C LYS A 445 24.22 -22.80 2.88
N GLY A 446 23.89 -21.54 2.68
CA GLY A 446 24.62 -20.59 1.80
C GLY A 446 24.33 -20.78 0.30
N GLN A 447 23.63 -21.83 -0.11
CA GLN A 447 23.33 -22.08 -1.52
C GLN A 447 22.05 -21.38 -1.98
N THR A 448 22.08 -20.94 -3.25
CA THR A 448 20.95 -20.31 -3.92
C THR A 448 20.39 -21.26 -5.00
N TYR A 449 19.08 -21.36 -5.02
CA TYR A 449 18.33 -22.15 -5.98
C TYR A 449 17.39 -21.24 -6.77
N THR A 450 17.20 -21.51 -8.04
CA THR A 450 16.19 -20.86 -8.87
C THR A 450 15.06 -21.83 -9.12
N ALA A 451 13.84 -21.46 -8.78
CA ALA A 451 12.63 -22.23 -9.10
C ALA A 451 11.81 -21.49 -10.17
N THR A 452 11.48 -22.17 -11.25
CA THR A 452 10.53 -21.66 -12.26
C THR A 452 9.24 -22.45 -12.16
N PHE A 453 8.12 -21.75 -12.22
CA PHE A 453 6.77 -22.31 -12.17
C PHE A 453 6.03 -22.01 -13.46
N ALA A 454 5.30 -22.97 -13.96
CA ALA A 454 4.22 -22.77 -14.91
C ALA A 454 2.91 -23.10 -14.19
N LEU A 455 1.98 -22.18 -14.22
CA LEU A 455 0.69 -22.23 -13.52
C LEU A 455 -0.41 -22.19 -14.57
N ASN A 456 -1.46 -22.97 -14.38
CA ASN A 456 -2.62 -22.99 -15.28
C ASN A 456 -3.92 -23.26 -14.51
N ASP A 457 -4.96 -22.54 -14.92
CA ASP A 457 -6.34 -22.79 -14.48
C ASP A 457 -7.09 -23.67 -15.49
N ARG A 458 -8.34 -23.97 -15.20
CA ARG A 458 -9.24 -24.72 -16.10
C ARG A 458 -9.74 -23.90 -17.30
N HIS A 459 -9.57 -22.59 -17.26
CA HIS A 459 -10.03 -21.65 -18.31
C HIS A 459 -8.92 -21.36 -19.35
N GLY A 460 -7.75 -22.00 -19.20
CA GLY A 460 -6.63 -21.84 -20.12
C GLY A 460 -5.74 -20.62 -19.79
N THR A 461 -5.96 -19.96 -18.68
CA THR A 461 -5.06 -18.88 -18.23
C THR A 461 -3.73 -19.49 -17.79
N MET A 462 -2.65 -19.01 -18.38
CA MET A 462 -1.30 -19.45 -18.05
C MET A 462 -0.48 -18.32 -17.41
N LEU A 463 0.33 -18.67 -16.42
CA LEU A 463 1.18 -17.74 -15.72
C LEU A 463 2.53 -18.39 -15.38
N ASN A 464 3.63 -17.72 -15.73
CA ASN A 464 4.97 -18.15 -15.37
C ASN A 464 5.52 -17.31 -14.21
N ARG A 465 6.19 -18.00 -13.27
CA ARG A 465 6.85 -17.35 -12.12
C ARG A 465 8.26 -17.89 -11.96
N LYS A 466 9.15 -17.00 -11.53
CA LYS A 466 10.54 -17.35 -11.20
C LYS A 466 10.83 -16.87 -9.79
N LEU A 467 11.32 -17.77 -8.94
CA LEU A 467 11.66 -17.47 -7.56
C LEU A 467 13.13 -17.76 -7.31
N THR A 468 13.70 -17.03 -6.36
CA THR A 468 15.00 -17.35 -5.78
C THR A 468 14.79 -17.94 -4.38
N ILE A 469 15.36 -19.09 -4.12
CA ILE A 469 15.28 -19.79 -2.84
C ILE A 469 16.70 -19.88 -2.28
N ARG A 470 16.90 -19.40 -1.06
CA ARG A 470 18.21 -19.39 -0.40
C ARG A 470 18.20 -20.28 0.84
N GLY A 471 19.17 -21.18 0.96
CA GLY A 471 19.45 -21.90 2.20
C GLY A 471 20.20 -20.99 3.19
N THR A 472 19.65 -20.75 4.37
CA THR A 472 20.25 -19.93 5.43
C THR A 472 20.76 -20.78 6.58
#